data_71369b690baa27de61b81ac088537b2b
#
_entry.id   71369b690baa27de61b81ac088537b2b
#
_cell.length_a   1.000
_cell.length_b   1.000
_cell.length_c   1.000
_cell.angle_alpha   90.00
_cell.angle_beta   90.00
_cell.angle_gamma   90.00
#
_symmetry.space_group_name_H-M   'P 1'
#
loop_
_entity.id
_entity.type
_entity.pdbx_description
1 polymer ?
#
loop_
_entity_poly.entity_id
_entity_poly.type
_entity_poly.pdbx_seq_one_letter_code
_entity_poly.pdbx_strand_id
1 'polypeptide(L)'
;MVDAHDGETYTSEGSRLIWIDCEMTGLDIFGGDELVEVSVVPTDFDLNVLDEGVDYVIKPSQKAVDHMNDFVRAMHTRSGLINEWEHGLSLDEAQAKVIEYVRKFTPAGVKPLLAGNTIG
;
A
#
# COMPACT_ATOMS: atom_id res chain seq x y z
N MET A 1 -4.89 18.88 -0.60
CA MET A 1 -4.46 20.07 0.13
C MET A 1 -3.21 20.65 -0.50
N VAL A 2 -3.16 21.92 -0.57
CA VAL A 2 -2.01 22.62 -1.12
C VAL A 2 -1.20 23.22 0.00
N ASP A 3 0.09 23.01 -0.07
CA ASP A 3 1.03 23.68 0.79
C ASP A 3 1.97 24.48 -0.10
N ALA A 4 1.80 25.76 -0.11
CA ALA A 4 2.54 26.64 -1.00
C ALA A 4 3.71 27.33 -0.31
N HIS A 5 3.96 27.11 0.96
CA HIS A 5 4.98 27.86 1.66
C HIS A 5 6.39 27.50 1.21
N ASP A 6 6.58 26.35 0.59
CA ASP A 6 7.87 25.96 0.02
C ASP A 6 7.98 26.35 -1.46
N GLY A 7 7.01 27.12 -1.98
CA GLY A 7 7.00 27.53 -3.36
C GLY A 7 6.37 26.55 -4.32
N GLU A 8 5.85 25.45 -3.83
CA GLU A 8 5.18 24.45 -4.66
C GLU A 8 3.67 24.63 -4.59
N THR A 9 3.01 24.43 -5.72
CA THR A 9 1.56 24.40 -5.79
C THR A 9 1.11 23.12 -6.46
N TYR A 10 0.09 22.50 -5.88
CA TYR A 10 -0.54 21.34 -6.46
C TYR A 10 -1.82 21.78 -7.13
N THR A 11 -1.92 21.50 -8.41
CA THR A 11 -3.13 21.77 -9.17
C THR A 11 -3.76 20.44 -9.57
N SER A 12 -5.02 20.47 -10.01
CA SER A 12 -5.65 19.26 -10.50
C SER A 12 -4.96 18.74 -11.77
N GLU A 13 -4.38 19.64 -12.54
CA GLU A 13 -3.66 19.26 -13.75
C GLU A 13 -2.28 18.73 -13.39
N GLY A 14 -2.00 17.51 -13.79
CA GLY A 14 -0.72 16.87 -13.53
C GLY A 14 -0.53 16.32 -12.14
N SER A 15 -1.42 16.64 -11.20
CA SER A 15 -1.33 16.16 -9.83
C SER A 15 -1.84 14.73 -9.72
N ARG A 16 -1.28 13.99 -8.78
CA ARG A 16 -1.59 12.57 -8.58
C ARG A 16 -1.91 12.27 -7.14
N LEU A 17 -2.95 11.46 -6.94
CA LEU A 17 -3.23 10.82 -5.68
C LEU A 17 -2.83 9.35 -5.80
N ILE A 18 -2.04 8.91 -4.86
CA ILE A 18 -1.63 7.51 -4.81
C ILE A 18 -2.39 6.87 -3.66
N TRP A 19 -3.38 6.06 -4.01
CA TRP A 19 -4.20 5.36 -3.03
C TRP A 19 -3.52 4.09 -2.62
N ILE A 20 -3.27 3.94 -1.33
CA ILE A 20 -2.60 2.78 -0.78
C ILE A 20 -3.51 2.13 0.24
N ASP A 21 -3.70 0.83 0.12
CA ASP A 21 -4.45 0.04 1.07
C ASP A 21 -3.59 -1.16 1.47
N CYS A 22 -3.55 -1.47 2.76
CA CYS A 22 -2.66 -2.50 3.28
C CYS A 22 -3.40 -3.48 4.16
N GLU A 23 -2.98 -4.75 4.11
CA GLU A 23 -3.38 -5.76 5.07
C GLU A 23 -2.17 -6.16 5.90
N MET A 24 -2.39 -6.50 7.16
CA MET A 24 -1.34 -6.77 8.12
C MET A 24 -1.68 -7.98 8.99
N THR A 25 -0.68 -8.52 9.66
CA THR A 25 -0.90 -9.63 10.60
C THR A 25 -1.54 -9.14 11.91
N GLY A 26 -1.55 -7.85 12.15
CA GLY A 26 -2.15 -7.23 13.32
C GLY A 26 -1.86 -5.74 13.33
N LEU A 27 -2.19 -5.07 14.43
CA LEU A 27 -2.05 -3.61 14.53
C LEU A 27 -0.75 -3.15 15.17
N ASP A 28 0.05 -4.07 15.69
CA ASP A 28 1.25 -3.72 16.44
C ASP A 28 2.50 -3.93 15.60
N ILE A 29 2.76 -2.98 14.70
CA ILE A 29 3.94 -3.05 13.83
C ILE A 29 5.23 -3.07 14.64
N PHE A 30 5.29 -2.30 15.72
CA PHE A 30 6.49 -2.24 16.56
C PHE A 30 6.63 -3.48 17.43
N GLY A 31 5.56 -4.21 17.65
CA GLY A 31 5.55 -5.44 18.42
C GLY A 31 5.71 -6.71 17.60
N GLY A 32 5.92 -6.58 16.29
CA GLY A 32 6.18 -7.74 15.44
C GLY A 32 5.15 -8.03 14.37
N ASP A 33 4.11 -7.20 14.23
CA ASP A 33 3.17 -7.38 13.15
C ASP A 33 3.76 -6.87 11.84
N GLU A 34 3.37 -7.49 10.74
CA GLU A 34 3.97 -7.26 9.43
C GLU A 34 2.91 -7.06 8.35
N LEU A 35 3.29 -6.35 7.30
CA LEU A 35 2.47 -6.23 6.11
C LEU A 35 2.39 -7.55 5.37
N VAL A 36 1.20 -7.90 4.89
CA VAL A 36 0.98 -9.12 4.11
C VAL A 36 0.37 -8.82 2.74
N GLU A 37 -0.13 -7.62 2.54
CA GLU A 37 -0.63 -7.19 1.23
C GLU A 37 -0.58 -5.69 1.12
N VAL A 38 -0.25 -5.18 -0.06
CA VAL A 38 -0.32 -3.75 -0.37
C VAL A 38 -0.93 -3.57 -1.75
N SER A 39 -1.94 -2.72 -1.82
CA SER A 39 -2.61 -2.35 -3.07
C SER A 39 -2.39 -0.88 -3.34
N VAL A 40 -2.10 -0.53 -4.59
CA VAL A 40 -1.81 0.85 -4.99
C VAL A 40 -2.59 1.19 -6.24
N VAL A 41 -3.33 2.29 -6.21
CA VAL A 41 -4.09 2.79 -7.36
C VAL A 41 -3.81 4.28 -7.55
N PRO A 42 -3.35 4.71 -8.74
CA PRO A 42 -3.13 6.13 -9.01
C PRO A 42 -4.40 6.77 -9.57
N THR A 43 -4.71 7.96 -9.08
CA THR A 43 -5.79 8.78 -9.63
C THR A 43 -5.31 10.22 -9.79
N ASP A 44 -6.08 11.03 -10.51
CA ASP A 44 -5.92 12.47 -10.46
C ASP A 44 -6.74 13.04 -9.29
N PHE A 45 -6.76 14.36 -9.12
CA PHE A 45 -7.49 14.99 -8.03
C PHE A 45 -9.01 14.97 -8.24
N ASP A 46 -9.47 14.68 -9.43
CA ASP A 46 -10.89 14.51 -9.73
C ASP A 46 -11.33 13.04 -9.59
N LEU A 47 -10.43 12.20 -9.04
CA LEU A 47 -10.66 10.77 -8.79
C LEU A 47 -10.83 9.94 -10.07
N ASN A 48 -10.30 10.42 -11.17
CA ASN A 48 -10.23 9.61 -12.38
C ASN A 48 -9.10 8.60 -12.21
N VAL A 49 -9.41 7.34 -12.36
CA VAL A 49 -8.44 6.26 -12.24
C VAL A 49 -7.51 6.29 -13.44
N LEU A 50 -6.21 6.34 -13.19
CA LEU A 50 -5.21 6.44 -14.25
C LEU A 50 -4.68 5.09 -14.70
N ASP A 51 -4.81 4.07 -13.87
CA ASP A 51 -4.40 2.71 -14.16
C ASP A 51 -5.18 1.78 -13.24
N GLU A 52 -5.27 0.52 -13.61
CA GLU A 52 -6.01 -0.47 -12.79
C GLU A 52 -5.38 -0.72 -11.43
N GLY A 53 -4.13 -0.31 -11.26
CA GLY A 53 -3.44 -0.49 -10.00
C GLY A 53 -2.66 -1.78 -9.93
N VAL A 54 -1.97 -1.94 -8.81
CA VAL A 54 -1.22 -3.17 -8.53
C VAL A 54 -1.56 -3.65 -7.12
N ASP A 55 -1.42 -4.94 -6.92
CA ASP A 55 -1.68 -5.59 -5.64
C ASP A 55 -0.57 -6.61 -5.43
N TYR A 56 0.18 -6.43 -4.35
CA TYR A 56 1.29 -7.32 -4.03
C TYR A 56 1.04 -8.02 -2.71
N VAL A 57 1.08 -9.34 -2.74
CA VAL A 57 1.03 -10.16 -1.54
C VAL A 57 2.45 -10.34 -1.03
N ILE A 58 2.64 -10.18 0.27
CA ILE A 58 3.94 -10.21 0.92
C ILE A 58 3.98 -11.39 1.87
N LYS A 59 5.03 -12.17 1.80
CA LYS A 59 5.19 -13.32 2.68
C LYS A 59 5.62 -12.85 4.07
N PRO A 60 4.79 -13.10 5.11
CA PRO A 60 5.18 -12.73 6.46
C PRO A 60 6.17 -13.72 7.04
N SER A 61 6.89 -13.29 8.09
CA SER A 61 7.73 -14.22 8.83
C SER A 61 6.88 -15.20 9.62
N GLN A 62 7.43 -16.34 9.94
CA GLN A 62 6.73 -17.33 10.77
C GLN A 62 6.38 -16.74 12.13
N LYS A 63 7.26 -15.91 12.68
CA LYS A 63 7.03 -15.25 13.96
C LYS A 63 5.79 -14.38 13.91
N ALA A 64 5.60 -13.61 12.85
CA ALA A 64 4.41 -12.77 12.70
C ALA A 64 3.15 -13.61 12.56
N VAL A 65 3.22 -14.70 11.83
CA VAL A 65 2.07 -15.62 11.68
C VAL A 65 1.70 -16.23 13.03
N ASP A 66 2.68 -16.66 13.79
CA ASP A 66 2.44 -17.27 15.10
C ASP A 66 1.87 -16.28 16.11
N HIS A 67 2.22 -15.02 15.97
CA HIS A 67 1.77 -13.94 16.86
C HIS A 67 0.35 -13.45 16.53
N MET A 68 -0.15 -13.78 15.36
CA MET A 68 -1.44 -13.29 14.86
C MET A 68 -2.59 -13.77 15.74
N ASN A 69 -3.48 -12.84 16.14
CA ASN A 69 -4.63 -13.20 16.96
C ASN A 69 -5.69 -13.94 16.14
N ASP A 70 -6.63 -14.58 16.85
CA ASP A 70 -7.63 -15.42 16.21
C ASP A 70 -8.56 -14.66 15.29
N PHE A 71 -8.90 -13.42 15.64
CA PHE A 71 -9.79 -12.61 14.82
C PHE A 71 -9.15 -12.28 13.47
N VAL A 72 -7.89 -11.84 13.50
CA VAL A 72 -7.16 -11.51 12.28
C VAL A 72 -6.91 -12.77 11.45
N ARG A 73 -6.57 -13.87 12.10
CA ARG A 73 -6.37 -15.15 11.42
C ARG A 73 -7.63 -15.61 10.69
N ALA A 74 -8.78 -15.47 11.35
CA ALA A 74 -10.06 -15.84 10.73
C ALA A 74 -10.36 -14.93 9.52
N MET A 75 -10.07 -13.65 9.63
CA MET A 75 -10.28 -12.70 8.55
C MET A 75 -9.43 -13.05 7.32
N HIS A 76 -8.13 -13.31 7.52
CA HIS A 76 -7.24 -13.65 6.41
C HIS A 76 -7.51 -15.04 5.85
N THR A 77 -8.02 -15.95 6.66
CA THR A 77 -8.46 -17.25 6.18
C THR A 77 -9.67 -17.10 5.27
N ARG A 78 -10.63 -16.29 5.70
CA ARG A 78 -11.88 -16.07 4.96
C ARG A 78 -11.64 -15.39 3.62
N SER A 79 -10.71 -14.42 3.57
CA SER A 79 -10.37 -13.74 2.33
C SER A 79 -9.49 -14.57 1.41
N GLY A 80 -8.92 -15.67 1.89
CA GLY A 80 -7.99 -16.50 1.13
C GLY A 80 -6.55 -16.00 1.15
N LEU A 81 -6.26 -14.90 1.82
CA LEU A 81 -4.93 -14.31 1.84
C LEU A 81 -3.90 -15.24 2.47
N ILE A 82 -4.29 -15.99 3.49
CA ILE A 82 -3.39 -16.95 4.14
C ILE A 82 -2.83 -17.96 3.14
N ASN A 83 -3.64 -18.38 2.16
CA ASN A 83 -3.20 -19.35 1.17
C ASN A 83 -2.29 -18.74 0.11
N GLU A 84 -2.31 -17.41 -0.02
CA GLU A 84 -1.54 -16.71 -1.04
C GLU A 84 -0.17 -16.26 -0.55
N TRP A 85 -0.04 -15.91 0.72
CA TRP A 85 1.19 -15.27 1.18
C TRP A 85 2.41 -16.20 1.25
N GLU A 86 2.19 -17.52 1.22
CA GLU A 86 3.32 -18.45 1.14
C GLU A 86 4.15 -18.25 -0.13
N HIS A 87 3.51 -17.78 -1.19
CA HIS A 87 4.14 -17.49 -2.47
C HIS A 87 4.34 -16.00 -2.69
N GLY A 88 4.19 -15.20 -1.62
CA GLY A 88 4.30 -13.77 -1.69
C GLY A 88 5.73 -13.29 -1.88
N LEU A 89 5.86 -12.01 -2.16
CA LEU A 89 7.14 -11.34 -2.29
C LEU A 89 7.75 -11.09 -0.91
N SER A 90 9.06 -10.90 -0.86
CA SER A 90 9.66 -10.33 0.33
C SER A 90 9.22 -8.87 0.48
N LEU A 91 9.34 -8.33 1.69
CA LEU A 91 9.00 -6.93 1.92
C LEU A 91 9.84 -6.01 1.03
N ASP A 92 11.13 -6.28 0.90
CA ASP A 92 12.03 -5.47 0.07
C ASP A 92 11.64 -5.50 -1.40
N GLU A 93 11.26 -6.66 -1.91
CA GLU A 93 10.80 -6.79 -3.29
C GLU A 93 9.49 -6.01 -3.51
N ALA A 94 8.55 -6.14 -2.58
CA ALA A 94 7.27 -5.43 -2.68
C ALA A 94 7.49 -3.92 -2.64
N GLN A 95 8.35 -3.45 -1.75
CA GLN A 95 8.69 -2.04 -1.64
C GLN A 95 9.27 -1.50 -2.93
N ALA A 96 10.23 -2.22 -3.52
CA ALA A 96 10.84 -1.80 -4.78
C ALA A 96 9.80 -1.71 -5.90
N LYS A 97 8.91 -2.68 -5.98
CA LYS A 97 7.86 -2.69 -7.01
C LYS A 97 6.86 -1.57 -6.83
N VAL A 98 6.49 -1.26 -5.59
CA VAL A 98 5.57 -0.15 -5.31
C VAL A 98 6.21 1.18 -5.71
N ILE A 99 7.45 1.41 -5.33
CA ILE A 99 8.17 2.64 -5.68
C ILE A 99 8.26 2.79 -7.20
N GLU A 100 8.61 1.73 -7.91
CA GLU A 100 8.71 1.76 -9.36
C GLU A 100 7.35 2.08 -9.98
N TYR A 101 6.29 1.48 -9.48
CA TYR A 101 4.94 1.72 -9.98
C TYR A 101 4.51 3.17 -9.76
N VAL A 102 4.72 3.70 -8.55
CA VAL A 102 4.36 5.08 -8.24
C VAL A 102 5.11 6.06 -9.15
N ARG A 103 6.38 5.80 -9.42
CA ARG A 103 7.18 6.66 -10.30
C ARG A 103 6.64 6.70 -11.72
N LYS A 104 6.06 5.63 -12.21
CA LYS A 104 5.47 5.60 -13.55
C LYS A 104 4.32 6.59 -13.70
N PHE A 105 3.59 6.84 -12.62
CA PHE A 105 2.42 7.69 -12.66
C PHE A 105 2.63 9.04 -12.02
N THR A 106 3.88 9.38 -11.67
CA THR A 106 4.22 10.67 -11.11
C THR A 106 5.07 11.43 -12.11
N PRO A 107 4.51 12.47 -12.77
CA PRO A 107 5.29 13.27 -13.71
C PRO A 107 6.48 13.93 -13.03
N ALA A 108 7.54 14.18 -13.80
CA ALA A 108 8.72 14.88 -13.29
C ALA A 108 8.32 16.24 -12.73
N GLY A 109 8.82 16.56 -11.54
CA GLY A 109 8.50 17.85 -10.90
C GLY A 109 7.17 17.87 -10.16
N VAL A 110 6.41 16.77 -10.18
CA VAL A 110 5.15 16.69 -9.46
C VAL A 110 5.33 15.77 -8.26
N LYS A 111 4.88 16.20 -7.09
CA LYS A 111 4.88 15.37 -5.89
C LYS A 111 3.53 14.66 -5.77
N PRO A 112 3.52 13.34 -5.65
CA PRO A 112 2.26 12.64 -5.43
C PRO A 112 1.82 12.84 -3.97
N LEU A 113 0.50 12.89 -3.77
CA LEU A 113 -0.07 12.86 -2.43
C LEU A 113 -0.52 11.44 -2.14
N LEU A 114 -0.23 10.97 -0.95
CA LEU A 114 -0.66 9.64 -0.52
C LEU A 114 -2.05 9.72 0.10
N ALA A 115 -2.88 8.77 -0.24
CA ALA A 115 -4.24 8.69 0.26
C ALA A 115 -4.58 7.24 0.59
N GLY A 116 -5.69 7.03 1.26
CA GLY A 116 -6.16 5.71 1.59
C GLY A 116 -6.04 5.40 3.07
N ASN A 117 -6.33 4.15 3.41
CA ASN A 117 -6.34 3.67 4.78
C ASN A 117 -5.38 2.52 4.95
N THR A 118 -4.75 2.49 6.12
CA THR A 118 -4.09 1.29 6.60
C THR A 118 -5.08 0.60 7.51
N ILE A 119 -5.49 -0.57 7.13
CA ILE A 119 -6.45 -1.35 7.89
C ILE A 119 -5.68 -2.40 8.65
N GLY A 120 -5.68 -2.25 9.91
CA GLY A 120 -5.06 -3.27 10.73
C GLY A 120 -6.02 -4.39 11.00
#